data_7d07d5d505e1e87623940f13c583bae5
#
_entry.id   7d07d5d505e1e87623940f13c583bae5
#
_cell.length_a   1.000
_cell.length_b   1.000
_cell.length_c   1.000
_cell.angle_alpha   90.00
_cell.angle_beta   90.00
_cell.angle_gamma   90.00
#
_symmetry.space_group_name_H-M   'P 1'
#
loop_
_entity.id
_entity.type
_entity.pdbx_description
1 polymer ?
#
loop_
_entity_poly.entity_id
_entity_poly.type
_entity_poly.pdbx_seq_one_letter_code
_entity_poly.pdbx_strand_id
1 'polypeptide(L)'
;MISCPACGQSCTTPPTNTITATEAAQAFVLKEEFPRQNHELMRLITELWRGNTCDIQQCQNCQLKFAWPFVAGSGEFYNLAYPYSDYPKQRWEWDQSIAALPGINLHGGPVLEIGSGFGYFLKKISPSHLPADRVVAIEYNDFSRNRLNESGFAALGEDIRSASFDSYHKQFSAVFMFQVLEHMDDIAGVVSRINHLCRPGASVFIAVPNHLRIDFNESHQSLIDMPPNHISRWTHAAFSHLGARVGWQMMDYRIEPMSWPAFIKQDLVYTHMRRAQRPGSLANVVRGRRRTRLRMILEGLAALSAAPLRIPSWLDAARSTGSLGGSSWVHFKTPSIR
;
A
#
# COMPACT_ATOMS: atom_id res chain seq x y z
N MET A 1 -5.99 2.73 -26.08
CA MET A 1 -4.59 2.31 -25.89
C MET A 1 -4.26 2.46 -24.42
N ILE A 2 -3.74 1.40 -23.79
CA ILE A 2 -3.43 1.39 -22.35
C ILE A 2 -2.04 2.01 -22.16
N SER A 3 -1.92 3.05 -21.33
CA SER A 3 -0.63 3.68 -21.02
C SER A 3 -0.19 3.36 -19.60
N CYS A 4 1.11 3.05 -19.42
CA CYS A 4 1.69 2.75 -18.13
C CYS A 4 1.65 3.99 -17.21
N PRO A 5 1.09 3.90 -15.99
CA PRO A 5 1.02 5.04 -15.07
C PRO A 5 2.39 5.60 -14.66
N ALA A 6 3.44 4.76 -14.57
CA ALA A 6 4.77 5.19 -14.18
C ALA A 6 5.55 5.84 -15.33
N CYS A 7 5.76 5.12 -16.45
CA CYS A 7 6.65 5.58 -17.52
C CYS A 7 5.95 6.21 -18.72
N GLY A 8 4.62 6.12 -18.82
CA GLY A 8 3.81 6.66 -19.91
C GLY A 8 3.84 5.85 -21.22
N GLN A 9 4.62 4.77 -21.29
CA GLN A 9 4.68 3.92 -22.49
C GLN A 9 3.38 3.14 -22.70
N SER A 10 3.03 2.92 -23.96
CA SER A 10 1.87 2.09 -24.34
C SER A 10 2.12 0.62 -24.01
N CYS A 11 1.14 0.00 -23.38
CA CYS A 11 1.12 -1.44 -23.10
C CYS A 11 0.27 -2.14 -24.17
N THR A 12 0.87 -3.04 -24.92
CA THR A 12 0.25 -3.76 -26.04
C THR A 12 0.17 -5.27 -25.80
N THR A 13 0.78 -5.75 -24.71
CA THR A 13 0.75 -7.18 -24.35
C THR A 13 -0.57 -7.58 -23.71
N PRO A 14 -0.96 -8.84 -23.84
CA PRO A 14 -2.09 -9.39 -23.08
C PRO A 14 -1.90 -9.18 -21.57
N PRO A 15 -2.99 -9.06 -20.79
CA PRO A 15 -2.90 -8.99 -19.34
C PRO A 15 -2.23 -10.25 -18.76
N THR A 16 -1.51 -10.08 -17.65
CA THR A 16 -0.89 -11.19 -16.94
C THR A 16 -1.91 -11.98 -16.11
N ASN A 17 -2.99 -11.35 -15.73
CA ASN A 17 -4.12 -11.94 -15.01
C ASN A 17 -5.38 -11.10 -15.24
N THR A 18 -6.56 -11.71 -15.07
CA THR A 18 -7.87 -11.05 -15.06
C THR A 18 -8.62 -11.48 -13.82
N ILE A 19 -9.21 -10.54 -13.10
CA ILE A 19 -9.90 -10.73 -11.83
C ILE A 19 -11.35 -10.31 -12.02
N THR A 20 -12.29 -11.10 -11.54
CA THR A 20 -13.71 -10.75 -11.54
C THR A 20 -14.08 -9.94 -10.30
N ALA A 21 -15.13 -9.11 -10.39
CA ALA A 21 -15.67 -8.38 -9.24
C ALA A 21 -16.12 -9.33 -8.11
N THR A 22 -16.59 -10.53 -8.45
CA THR A 22 -16.94 -11.58 -7.49
C THR A 22 -15.73 -12.07 -6.71
N GLU A 23 -14.62 -12.39 -7.40
CA GLU A 23 -13.38 -12.82 -6.76
C GLU A 23 -12.79 -11.72 -5.89
N ALA A 24 -12.77 -10.47 -6.37
CA ALA A 24 -12.31 -9.32 -5.60
C ALA A 24 -13.16 -9.11 -4.34
N ALA A 25 -14.49 -9.10 -4.44
CA ALA A 25 -15.38 -8.97 -3.28
C ALA A 25 -15.16 -10.11 -2.26
N GLN A 26 -15.03 -11.34 -2.74
CA GLN A 26 -14.79 -12.52 -1.90
C GLN A 26 -13.44 -12.48 -1.19
N ALA A 27 -12.43 -11.82 -1.76
CA ALA A 27 -11.11 -11.67 -1.15
C ALA A 27 -11.16 -10.80 0.12
N PHE A 28 -12.00 -9.78 0.15
CA PHE A 28 -12.12 -8.84 1.26
C PHE A 28 -13.23 -9.21 2.23
N VAL A 29 -14.39 -9.63 1.73
CA VAL A 29 -15.57 -9.93 2.53
C VAL A 29 -16.13 -11.29 2.12
N LEU A 30 -16.08 -12.26 3.01
CA LEU A 30 -16.55 -13.61 2.72
C LEU A 30 -18.06 -13.65 2.58
N LYS A 31 -18.54 -14.11 1.43
CA LYS A 31 -19.97 -14.25 1.13
C LYS A 31 -20.69 -15.16 2.12
N GLU A 32 -20.02 -16.21 2.57
CA GLU A 32 -20.58 -17.21 3.50
C GLU A 32 -20.85 -16.62 4.90
N GLU A 33 -20.11 -15.59 5.29
CA GLU A 33 -20.25 -14.94 6.60
C GLU A 33 -21.08 -13.66 6.55
N PHE A 34 -20.88 -12.88 5.49
CA PHE A 34 -21.45 -11.55 5.31
C PHE A 34 -22.07 -11.39 3.93
N PRO A 35 -23.12 -12.17 3.58
CA PRO A 35 -23.64 -12.22 2.19
C PRO A 35 -24.12 -10.87 1.67
N ARG A 36 -24.74 -10.05 2.52
CA ARG A 36 -25.22 -8.71 2.13
C ARG A 36 -24.05 -7.77 1.84
N GLN A 37 -23.09 -7.70 2.76
CA GLN A 37 -21.89 -6.85 2.62
C GLN A 37 -21.03 -7.28 1.42
N ASN A 38 -20.87 -8.59 1.19
CA ASN A 38 -20.17 -9.10 0.01
C ASN A 38 -20.88 -8.70 -1.29
N HIS A 39 -22.22 -8.81 -1.33
CA HIS A 39 -22.99 -8.40 -2.51
C HIS A 39 -22.89 -6.90 -2.77
N GLU A 40 -22.96 -6.07 -1.73
CA GLU A 40 -22.80 -4.63 -1.82
C GLU A 40 -21.40 -4.25 -2.31
N LEU A 41 -20.36 -4.88 -1.74
CA LEU A 41 -18.99 -4.70 -2.17
C LEU A 41 -18.75 -5.11 -3.63
N MET A 42 -19.33 -6.26 -4.06
CA MET A 42 -19.27 -6.71 -5.46
C MET A 42 -19.91 -5.68 -6.40
N ARG A 43 -21.09 -5.15 -6.04
CA ARG A 43 -21.77 -4.11 -6.82
C ARG A 43 -20.89 -2.86 -6.95
N LEU A 44 -20.33 -2.39 -5.84
CA LEU A 44 -19.46 -1.22 -5.81
C LEU A 44 -18.20 -1.42 -6.66
N ILE A 45 -17.57 -2.58 -6.58
CA ILE A 45 -16.41 -2.93 -7.42
C ILE A 45 -16.79 -2.92 -8.90
N THR A 46 -17.95 -3.47 -9.25
CA THR A 46 -18.47 -3.46 -10.62
C THR A 46 -18.67 -2.02 -11.14
N GLU A 47 -19.18 -1.13 -10.30
CA GLU A 47 -19.35 0.29 -10.62
C GLU A 47 -18.00 1.00 -10.81
N LEU A 48 -17.03 0.79 -9.90
CA LEU A 48 -15.68 1.34 -10.00
C LEU A 48 -14.98 0.92 -11.30
N TRP A 49 -15.08 -0.35 -11.66
CA TRP A 49 -14.46 -0.89 -12.87
C TRP A 49 -15.27 -0.62 -14.15
N ARG A 50 -16.51 -0.14 -14.01
CA ARG A 50 -17.48 0.00 -15.13
C ARG A 50 -17.66 -1.31 -15.90
N GLY A 51 -17.57 -2.44 -15.17
CA GLY A 51 -17.63 -3.78 -15.72
C GLY A 51 -17.35 -4.84 -14.66
N ASN A 52 -17.43 -6.11 -15.05
CA ASN A 52 -17.32 -7.24 -14.12
C ASN A 52 -15.87 -7.74 -13.94
N THR A 53 -14.91 -7.18 -14.67
CA THR A 53 -13.52 -7.66 -14.65
C THR A 53 -12.53 -6.52 -14.58
N CYS A 54 -11.38 -6.81 -14.02
CA CYS A 54 -10.20 -5.96 -14.01
C CYS A 54 -9.00 -6.77 -14.47
N ASP A 55 -8.26 -6.26 -15.44
CA ASP A 55 -7.04 -6.86 -15.95
C ASP A 55 -5.83 -6.39 -15.14
N ILE A 56 -4.86 -7.26 -14.94
CA ILE A 56 -3.54 -6.88 -14.45
C ILE A 56 -2.61 -6.76 -15.65
N GLN A 57 -2.29 -5.55 -16.02
CA GLN A 57 -1.35 -5.23 -17.09
C GLN A 57 0.08 -5.21 -16.55
N GLN A 58 1.05 -5.57 -17.40
CA GLN A 58 2.47 -5.39 -17.10
C GLN A 58 3.14 -4.54 -18.17
N CYS A 59 3.78 -3.46 -17.75
CA CYS A 59 4.53 -2.60 -18.65
C CYS A 59 5.82 -3.28 -19.09
N GLN A 60 6.05 -3.40 -20.40
CA GLN A 60 7.25 -4.02 -20.97
C GLN A 60 8.53 -3.22 -20.68
N ASN A 61 8.38 -1.90 -20.54
CA ASN A 61 9.52 -0.98 -20.37
C ASN A 61 9.98 -0.90 -18.91
N CYS A 62 9.07 -0.67 -17.96
CA CYS A 62 9.44 -0.44 -16.56
C CYS A 62 8.99 -1.55 -15.60
N GLN A 63 8.36 -2.60 -16.12
CA GLN A 63 7.90 -3.77 -15.37
C GLN A 63 6.86 -3.46 -14.27
N LEU A 64 6.27 -2.24 -14.24
CA LEU A 64 5.14 -1.97 -13.38
C LEU A 64 3.99 -2.90 -13.74
N LYS A 65 3.42 -3.60 -12.74
CA LYS A 65 2.12 -4.24 -12.88
C LYS A 65 1.05 -3.30 -12.36
N PHE A 66 -0.06 -3.17 -13.09
CA PHE A 66 -1.14 -2.26 -12.71
C PHE A 66 -2.50 -2.76 -13.19
N ALA A 67 -3.53 -2.34 -12.46
CA ALA A 67 -4.92 -2.65 -12.77
C ALA A 67 -5.40 -1.93 -14.04
N TRP A 68 -6.28 -2.55 -14.79
CA TRP A 68 -7.00 -1.88 -15.86
C TRP A 68 -8.47 -2.32 -15.84
N PRO A 69 -9.42 -1.42 -15.58
CA PRO A 69 -9.22 0.04 -15.45
C PRO A 69 -8.35 0.44 -14.25
N PHE A 70 -7.58 1.53 -14.41
CA PHE A 70 -6.69 2.07 -13.38
C PHE A 70 -7.48 3.03 -12.48
N VAL A 71 -8.27 2.47 -11.56
CA VAL A 71 -9.18 3.18 -10.68
C VAL A 71 -8.94 2.77 -9.24
N ALA A 72 -8.73 3.75 -8.38
CA ALA A 72 -8.54 3.56 -6.93
C ALA A 72 -9.83 3.07 -6.25
N GLY A 73 -9.69 2.38 -5.13
CA GLY A 73 -10.79 2.10 -4.24
C GLY A 73 -11.39 3.39 -3.68
N SER A 74 -12.72 3.49 -3.62
CA SER A 74 -13.41 4.63 -3.00
C SER A 74 -13.40 4.53 -1.47
N GLY A 75 -13.74 5.63 -0.78
CA GLY A 75 -13.95 5.60 0.67
C GLY A 75 -15.02 4.58 1.10
N GLU A 76 -16.08 4.40 0.30
CA GLU A 76 -17.10 3.39 0.51
C GLU A 76 -16.53 1.97 0.38
N PHE A 77 -15.65 1.73 -0.61
CA PHE A 77 -14.93 0.47 -0.73
C PHE A 77 -14.14 0.14 0.54
N TYR A 78 -13.36 1.09 1.06
CA TYR A 78 -12.56 0.85 2.26
C TYR A 78 -13.41 0.65 3.51
N ASN A 79 -14.54 1.35 3.65
CA ASN A 79 -15.48 1.15 4.75
C ASN A 79 -16.10 -0.26 4.73
N LEU A 80 -16.40 -0.80 3.56
CA LEU A 80 -16.94 -2.15 3.40
C LEU A 80 -15.86 -3.22 3.53
N ALA A 81 -14.69 -3.03 2.92
CA ALA A 81 -13.62 -4.02 2.89
C ALA A 81 -12.84 -4.10 4.21
N TYR A 82 -12.66 -2.97 4.91
CA TYR A 82 -11.83 -2.83 6.11
C TYR A 82 -12.54 -2.06 7.23
N PRO A 83 -13.66 -2.56 7.78
CA PRO A 83 -14.44 -1.84 8.80
C PRO A 83 -13.66 -1.59 10.10
N TYR A 84 -12.57 -2.33 10.34
CA TYR A 84 -11.71 -2.21 11.52
C TYR A 84 -10.25 -2.15 11.10
N SER A 85 -9.76 -0.96 10.74
CA SER A 85 -8.35 -0.74 10.43
C SER A 85 -7.55 -0.57 11.71
N ASP A 86 -6.53 -1.41 11.93
CA ASP A 86 -5.50 -1.20 12.95
C ASP A 86 -4.20 -0.83 12.22
N TYR A 87 -3.67 0.36 12.52
CA TYR A 87 -2.43 0.82 11.91
C TYR A 87 -1.23 0.29 12.67
N PRO A 88 -0.20 -0.25 12.00
CA PRO A 88 1.01 -0.72 12.65
C PRO A 88 1.72 0.43 13.36
N LYS A 89 2.19 0.17 14.58
CA LYS A 89 2.90 1.17 15.41
C LYS A 89 4.36 1.33 15.02
N GLN A 90 4.88 0.44 14.18
CA GLN A 90 6.25 0.47 13.68
C GLN A 90 6.29 -0.16 12.29
N ARG A 91 7.12 0.42 11.41
CA ARG A 91 7.38 -0.08 10.06
C ARG A 91 8.86 0.07 9.75
N TRP A 92 9.43 -0.87 9.01
CA TRP A 92 10.83 -0.84 8.58
C TRP A 92 11.15 0.41 7.73
N GLU A 93 10.27 0.79 6.83
CA GLU A 93 10.42 1.96 5.95
C GLU A 93 10.49 3.29 6.71
N TRP A 94 9.89 3.37 7.89
CA TRP A 94 10.03 4.53 8.78
C TRP A 94 11.45 4.66 9.30
N ASP A 95 12.06 3.54 9.73
CA ASP A 95 13.44 3.53 10.24
C ASP A 95 14.43 3.88 9.12
N GLN A 96 14.18 3.44 7.86
CA GLN A 96 14.99 3.86 6.70
C GLN A 96 14.88 5.36 6.46
N SER A 97 13.66 5.91 6.51
CA SER A 97 13.43 7.34 6.29
C SER A 97 14.07 8.18 7.40
N ILE A 98 13.92 7.77 8.67
CA ILE A 98 14.53 8.45 9.81
C ILE A 98 16.06 8.43 9.69
N ALA A 99 16.67 7.32 9.31
CA ALA A 99 18.11 7.21 9.10
C ALA A 99 18.64 8.15 7.99
N ALA A 100 17.79 8.53 7.02
CA ALA A 100 18.14 9.47 5.97
C ALA A 100 17.97 10.95 6.36
N LEU A 101 17.23 11.27 7.42
CA LEU A 101 16.92 12.66 7.83
C LEU A 101 18.16 13.54 8.12
N PRO A 102 19.25 13.03 8.75
CA PRO A 102 20.42 13.87 9.02
C PRO A 102 21.05 14.52 7.79
N GLY A 103 20.87 13.91 6.60
CA GLY A 103 21.33 14.46 5.31
C GLY A 103 20.35 15.43 4.64
N ILE A 104 19.24 15.79 5.31
CA ILE A 104 18.15 16.57 4.71
C ILE A 104 17.94 17.87 5.47
N ASN A 105 17.85 18.98 4.73
CA ASN A 105 17.52 20.27 5.32
C ASN A 105 16.01 20.38 5.59
N LEU A 106 15.55 19.78 6.70
CA LEU A 106 14.16 19.90 7.14
C LEU A 106 13.81 21.31 7.67
N HIS A 107 14.80 22.13 8.06
CA HIS A 107 14.56 23.49 8.57
C HIS A 107 14.12 24.47 7.47
N GLY A 108 14.23 24.08 6.20
CA GLY A 108 13.87 24.93 5.08
C GLY A 108 12.37 25.11 4.85
N GLY A 109 11.49 24.28 5.42
CA GLY A 109 10.03 24.34 5.22
C GLY A 109 9.31 23.25 6.02
N PRO A 110 7.97 23.22 5.99
CA PRO A 110 7.21 22.13 6.59
C PRO A 110 7.46 20.79 5.89
N VAL A 111 7.02 19.70 6.50
CA VAL A 111 6.98 18.38 5.90
C VAL A 111 5.54 17.92 5.71
N LEU A 112 5.32 17.05 4.73
CA LEU A 112 4.02 16.47 4.43
C LEU A 112 4.09 14.95 4.56
N GLU A 113 3.16 14.34 5.30
CA GLU A 113 2.88 12.91 5.21
C GLU A 113 1.53 12.68 4.56
N ILE A 114 1.49 11.88 3.49
CA ILE A 114 0.27 11.48 2.78
C ILE A 114 -0.13 10.09 3.27
N GLY A 115 -1.35 9.95 3.81
CA GLY A 115 -1.83 8.72 4.43
C GLY A 115 -1.25 8.48 5.81
N SER A 116 -1.36 9.46 6.69
CA SER A 116 -0.67 9.48 8.00
C SER A 116 -1.24 8.50 9.02
N GLY A 117 -2.43 7.93 8.82
CA GLY A 117 -3.10 7.06 9.76
C GLY A 117 -3.20 7.71 11.16
N PHE A 118 -2.75 7.02 12.20
CA PHE A 118 -2.70 7.57 13.56
C PHE A 118 -1.49 8.45 13.87
N GLY A 119 -0.69 8.82 12.85
CA GLY A 119 0.48 9.68 12.99
C GLY A 119 1.65 9.04 13.73
N TYR A 120 1.76 7.72 13.73
CA TYR A 120 2.84 7.05 14.45
C TYR A 120 4.23 7.40 13.92
N PHE A 121 4.38 7.58 12.60
CA PHE A 121 5.62 8.05 12.01
C PHE A 121 5.90 9.51 12.40
N LEU A 122 4.91 10.39 12.27
CA LEU A 122 5.05 11.81 12.62
C LEU A 122 5.48 11.99 14.09
N LYS A 123 4.90 11.19 15.00
CA LYS A 123 5.28 11.18 16.42
C LYS A 123 6.70 10.69 16.66
N LYS A 124 7.27 9.87 15.77
CA LYS A 124 8.67 9.46 15.86
C LYS A 124 9.64 10.54 15.43
N ILE A 125 9.30 11.33 14.42
CA ILE A 125 10.17 12.41 13.92
C ILE A 125 10.00 13.73 14.68
N SER A 126 8.88 13.94 15.36
CA SER A 126 8.62 15.07 16.23
C SER A 126 8.71 14.59 17.70
N PRO A 127 9.34 15.29 18.63
CA PRO A 127 10.00 16.61 18.50
C PRO A 127 11.49 16.56 18.12
N SER A 128 12.09 15.35 17.94
CA SER A 128 13.54 15.18 17.79
C SER A 128 14.11 15.85 16.52
N HIS A 129 13.30 15.92 15.45
CA HIS A 129 13.74 16.41 14.14
C HIS A 129 12.93 17.62 13.66
N LEU A 130 11.66 17.76 14.11
CA LEU A 130 10.77 18.80 13.60
C LEU A 130 9.65 19.14 14.59
N PRO A 131 9.38 20.44 14.89
CA PRO A 131 8.21 20.85 15.67
C PRO A 131 6.89 20.45 15.01
N ALA A 132 5.86 20.16 15.81
CA ALA A 132 4.58 19.64 15.31
C ALA A 132 3.85 20.65 14.38
N ASP A 133 3.97 21.94 14.61
CA ASP A 133 3.41 23.02 13.80
C ASP A 133 4.01 23.12 12.39
N ARG A 134 5.12 22.41 12.14
CA ARG A 134 5.75 22.29 10.83
C ARG A 134 5.41 20.96 10.12
N VAL A 135 4.46 20.23 10.63
CA VAL A 135 4.01 18.96 10.07
C VAL A 135 2.61 19.12 9.53
N VAL A 136 2.44 18.80 8.25
CA VAL A 136 1.14 18.68 7.58
C VAL A 136 0.88 17.21 7.29
N ALA A 137 -0.31 16.76 7.61
CA ALA A 137 -0.76 15.38 7.41
C ALA A 137 -1.97 15.33 6.49
N ILE A 138 -2.02 14.35 5.59
CA ILE A 138 -3.24 14.00 4.83
C ILE A 138 -3.75 12.67 5.37
N GLU A 139 -5.01 12.66 5.84
CA GLU A 139 -5.67 11.45 6.32
C GLU A 139 -7.17 11.55 6.08
N TYR A 140 -7.74 10.60 5.34
CA TYR A 140 -9.16 10.62 4.97
C TYR A 140 -10.09 10.16 6.09
N ASN A 141 -9.61 9.28 6.97
CA ASN A 141 -10.42 8.79 8.07
C ASN A 141 -10.58 9.85 9.17
N ASP A 142 -11.80 10.27 9.46
CA ASP A 142 -12.12 11.33 10.43
C ASP A 142 -11.59 11.03 11.84
N PHE A 143 -11.71 9.78 12.29
CA PHE A 143 -11.23 9.39 13.61
C PHE A 143 -9.70 9.52 13.70
N SER A 144 -8.98 9.07 12.69
CA SER A 144 -7.52 9.19 12.60
C SER A 144 -7.09 10.65 12.53
N ARG A 145 -7.78 11.46 11.73
CA ARG A 145 -7.52 12.88 11.56
C ARG A 145 -7.71 13.68 12.85
N ASN A 146 -8.77 13.40 13.60
CA ASN A 146 -9.00 14.03 14.90
C ASN A 146 -7.84 13.74 15.87
N ARG A 147 -7.35 12.51 15.93
CA ARG A 147 -6.19 12.12 16.75
C ARG A 147 -4.89 12.81 16.33
N LEU A 148 -4.70 13.07 15.04
CA LEU A 148 -3.56 13.86 14.54
C LEU A 148 -3.65 15.30 15.01
N ASN A 149 -4.81 15.94 14.87
CA ASN A 149 -5.05 17.31 15.35
C ASN A 149 -4.86 17.44 16.87
N GLU A 150 -5.36 16.48 17.64
CA GLU A 150 -5.14 16.42 19.11
C GLU A 150 -3.64 16.30 19.47
N SER A 151 -2.84 15.73 18.56
CA SER A 151 -1.38 15.61 18.72
C SER A 151 -0.63 16.86 18.22
N GLY A 152 -1.34 17.93 17.81
CA GLY A 152 -0.76 19.19 17.36
C GLY A 152 -0.32 19.22 15.89
N PHE A 153 -0.63 18.20 15.10
CA PHE A 153 -0.34 18.18 13.65
C PHE A 153 -1.47 18.82 12.86
N ALA A 154 -1.15 19.58 11.80
CA ALA A 154 -2.16 20.08 10.86
C ALA A 154 -2.65 18.94 9.95
N ALA A 155 -3.78 18.31 10.28
CA ALA A 155 -4.32 17.18 9.55
C ALA A 155 -5.49 17.59 8.65
N LEU A 156 -5.36 17.29 7.33
CA LEU A 156 -6.32 17.62 6.28
C LEU A 156 -6.96 16.32 5.74
N GLY A 157 -8.26 16.39 5.44
CA GLY A 157 -9.04 15.26 4.92
C GLY A 157 -9.21 15.27 3.39
N GLU A 158 -8.41 16.04 2.70
CA GLU A 158 -8.55 16.28 1.26
C GLU A 158 -7.47 15.58 0.46
N ASP A 159 -7.77 15.31 -0.80
CA ASP A 159 -6.78 14.79 -1.74
C ASP A 159 -5.66 15.83 -1.94
N ILE A 160 -4.42 15.38 -2.05
CA ILE A 160 -3.27 16.27 -2.29
C ILE A 160 -3.44 17.13 -3.55
N ARG A 161 -4.22 16.68 -4.51
CA ARG A 161 -4.53 17.40 -5.76
C ARG A 161 -5.50 18.56 -5.57
N SER A 162 -6.13 18.69 -4.39
CA SER A 162 -7.06 19.77 -4.06
C SER A 162 -6.36 21.13 -4.07
N ALA A 163 -7.09 22.18 -4.45
CA ALA A 163 -6.64 23.57 -4.41
C ALA A 163 -6.37 24.08 -2.98
N SER A 164 -6.90 23.41 -1.95
CA SER A 164 -6.63 23.74 -0.52
C SER A 164 -5.13 23.72 -0.17
N PHE A 165 -4.34 22.95 -0.94
CA PHE A 165 -2.88 22.92 -0.76
C PHE A 165 -2.12 24.02 -1.50
N ASP A 166 -2.77 24.93 -2.24
CA ASP A 166 -2.09 25.97 -3.02
C ASP A 166 -1.29 26.95 -2.14
N SER A 167 -1.72 27.15 -0.92
CA SER A 167 -0.98 27.95 0.08
C SER A 167 0.40 27.37 0.42
N TYR A 168 0.64 26.09 0.15
CA TYR A 168 1.92 25.42 0.38
C TYR A 168 2.83 25.39 -0.87
N HIS A 169 2.53 26.21 -1.90
CA HIS A 169 3.36 26.27 -3.11
C HIS A 169 4.85 26.44 -2.79
N LYS A 170 5.69 25.52 -3.25
CA LYS A 170 7.15 25.47 -3.03
C LYS A 170 7.59 25.56 -1.58
N GLN A 171 6.82 25.02 -0.66
CA GLN A 171 7.16 25.10 0.76
C GLN A 171 7.68 23.79 1.36
N PHE A 172 7.16 22.62 0.96
CA PHE A 172 7.54 21.37 1.61
C PHE A 172 9.03 21.03 1.40
N SER A 173 9.73 20.78 2.49
CA SER A 173 11.12 20.32 2.48
C SER A 173 11.24 18.81 2.37
N ALA A 174 10.23 18.07 2.79
CA ALA A 174 10.11 16.63 2.57
C ALA A 174 8.65 16.19 2.45
N VAL A 175 8.43 15.13 1.67
CA VAL A 175 7.15 14.42 1.54
C VAL A 175 7.36 12.95 1.85
N PHE A 176 6.44 12.38 2.63
CA PHE A 176 6.43 10.97 3.01
C PHE A 176 5.14 10.31 2.54
N MET A 177 5.26 9.13 1.91
CA MET A 177 4.14 8.31 1.44
C MET A 177 4.45 6.84 1.77
N PHE A 178 3.83 6.30 2.81
CA PHE A 178 4.08 4.93 3.25
C PHE A 178 2.85 4.07 3.07
N GLN A 179 2.90 3.12 2.13
CA GLN A 179 1.79 2.22 1.79
C GLN A 179 0.55 3.01 1.34
N VAL A 180 0.75 3.91 0.39
CA VAL A 180 -0.30 4.81 -0.14
C VAL A 180 -0.30 4.84 -1.66
N LEU A 181 0.90 4.90 -2.31
CA LEU A 181 1.00 5.09 -3.75
C LEU A 181 0.36 3.94 -4.54
N GLU A 182 0.37 2.73 -3.99
CA GLU A 182 -0.28 1.54 -4.58
C GLU A 182 -1.81 1.62 -4.62
N HIS A 183 -2.39 2.52 -3.84
CA HIS A 183 -3.83 2.80 -3.78
C HIS A 183 -4.25 4.01 -4.62
N MET A 184 -3.32 4.77 -5.19
CA MET A 184 -3.62 6.03 -5.89
C MET A 184 -3.76 5.81 -7.39
N ASP A 185 -4.81 6.37 -7.96
CA ASP A 185 -4.94 6.59 -9.40
C ASP A 185 -4.29 7.93 -9.82
N ASP A 186 -4.31 8.25 -11.11
CA ASP A 186 -3.73 9.50 -11.64
C ASP A 186 -2.35 9.84 -11.05
N ILE A 187 -1.44 8.89 -11.14
CA ILE A 187 -0.05 9.05 -10.63
C ILE A 187 0.61 10.32 -11.20
N ALA A 188 0.31 10.68 -12.46
CA ALA A 188 0.85 11.88 -13.08
C ALA A 188 0.38 13.16 -12.35
N GLY A 189 -0.89 13.25 -12.00
CA GLY A 189 -1.45 14.35 -11.21
C GLY A 189 -0.83 14.43 -9.81
N VAL A 190 -0.70 13.30 -9.14
CA VAL A 190 -0.09 13.22 -7.80
C VAL A 190 1.35 13.73 -7.80
N VAL A 191 2.22 13.21 -8.68
CA VAL A 191 3.64 13.61 -8.70
C VAL A 191 3.82 15.04 -9.20
N SER A 192 2.98 15.50 -10.14
CA SER A 192 2.95 16.90 -10.57
C SER A 192 2.61 17.83 -9.40
N ARG A 193 1.62 17.42 -8.61
CA ARG A 193 1.22 18.18 -7.42
C ARG A 193 2.31 18.21 -6.35
N ILE A 194 2.97 17.09 -6.09
CA ILE A 194 4.13 17.05 -5.19
C ILE A 194 5.22 18.02 -5.67
N ASN A 195 5.55 18.03 -6.97
CA ASN A 195 6.51 18.97 -7.53
C ASN A 195 6.10 20.44 -7.33
N HIS A 196 4.81 20.75 -7.47
CA HIS A 196 4.28 22.10 -7.27
C HIS A 196 4.41 22.57 -5.81
N LEU A 197 4.21 21.67 -4.86
CA LEU A 197 4.18 21.96 -3.44
C LEU A 197 5.58 21.90 -2.79
N CYS A 198 6.48 21.11 -3.35
CA CYS A 198 7.84 20.95 -2.85
C CYS A 198 8.74 22.12 -3.23
N ARG A 199 9.61 22.50 -2.31
CA ARG A 199 10.74 23.36 -2.63
C ARG A 199 11.76 22.63 -3.51
N PRO A 200 12.58 23.35 -4.29
CA PRO A 200 13.64 22.74 -5.06
C PRO A 200 14.57 21.90 -4.20
N GLY A 201 14.89 20.69 -4.65
CA GLY A 201 15.74 19.74 -3.94
C GLY A 201 15.12 19.12 -2.69
N ALA A 202 13.80 19.21 -2.53
CA ALA A 202 13.09 18.52 -1.46
C ALA A 202 13.24 17.01 -1.54
N SER A 203 13.13 16.33 -0.42
CA SER A 203 13.17 14.88 -0.35
C SER A 203 11.76 14.29 -0.49
N VAL A 204 11.62 13.23 -1.27
CA VAL A 204 10.36 12.45 -1.36
C VAL A 204 10.67 11.01 -1.01
N PHE A 205 10.02 10.53 0.03
CA PHE A 205 10.14 9.16 0.52
C PHE A 205 8.86 8.39 0.20
N ILE A 206 9.00 7.28 -0.51
CA ILE A 206 7.86 6.44 -0.87
C ILE A 206 8.17 5.02 -0.43
N ALA A 207 7.22 4.38 0.24
CA ALA A 207 7.25 2.94 0.45
C ALA A 207 5.93 2.33 0.00
N VAL A 208 6.04 1.17 -0.63
CA VAL A 208 4.94 0.38 -1.17
C VAL A 208 5.18 -1.10 -0.85
N PRO A 209 4.17 -1.96 -0.94
CA PRO A 209 4.38 -3.40 -0.84
C PRO A 209 5.43 -3.87 -1.86
N ASN A 210 6.31 -4.76 -1.43
CA ASN A 210 7.33 -5.34 -2.28
C ASN A 210 6.71 -6.22 -3.37
N HIS A 211 6.89 -5.85 -4.64
CA HIS A 211 6.32 -6.57 -5.77
C HIS A 211 6.73 -8.04 -5.84
N LEU A 212 7.96 -8.40 -5.45
CA LEU A 212 8.42 -9.79 -5.38
C LEU A 212 7.64 -10.60 -4.33
N ARG A 213 7.30 -9.95 -3.20
CA ARG A 213 6.45 -10.55 -2.18
C ARG A 213 5.02 -10.72 -2.66
N ILE A 214 4.47 -9.75 -3.37
CA ILE A 214 3.14 -9.84 -3.98
C ILE A 214 3.11 -10.99 -4.99
N ASP A 215 4.08 -11.06 -5.92
CA ASP A 215 4.16 -12.12 -6.92
C ASP A 215 4.27 -13.51 -6.27
N PHE A 216 5.06 -13.62 -5.20
CA PHE A 216 5.13 -14.86 -4.42
C PHE A 216 3.79 -15.20 -3.78
N ASN A 217 3.13 -14.24 -3.13
CA ASN A 217 1.83 -14.46 -2.49
C ASN A 217 0.76 -14.88 -3.53
N GLU A 218 0.74 -14.23 -4.69
CA GLU A 218 -0.21 -14.53 -5.79
C GLU A 218 0.03 -15.91 -6.41
N SER A 219 1.30 -16.29 -6.64
CA SER A 219 1.63 -17.64 -7.11
C SER A 219 1.14 -18.73 -6.13
N HIS A 220 0.95 -18.36 -4.88
CA HIS A 220 0.38 -19.18 -3.82
C HIS A 220 -1.10 -18.85 -3.52
N GLN A 221 -1.80 -18.25 -4.50
CA GLN A 221 -3.24 -17.98 -4.47
C GLN A 221 -3.71 -16.98 -3.39
N SER A 222 -2.87 -16.06 -2.96
CA SER A 222 -3.30 -14.94 -2.11
C SER A 222 -3.95 -13.86 -2.97
N LEU A 223 -5.08 -13.32 -2.54
CA LEU A 223 -5.81 -12.25 -3.25
C LEU A 223 -5.81 -10.92 -2.48
N ILE A 224 -5.02 -10.80 -1.42
CA ILE A 224 -5.06 -9.63 -0.52
C ILE A 224 -4.55 -8.34 -1.20
N ASP A 225 -3.64 -8.49 -2.16
CA ASP A 225 -3.03 -7.37 -2.90
C ASP A 225 -3.77 -7.06 -4.22
N MET A 226 -5.05 -7.47 -4.32
CA MET A 226 -5.82 -7.33 -5.55
C MET A 226 -6.54 -5.98 -5.65
N PRO A 227 -6.81 -5.50 -6.90
CA PRO A 227 -7.67 -4.36 -7.12
C PRO A 227 -9.10 -4.59 -6.56
N PRO A 228 -9.77 -3.51 -6.16
CA PRO A 228 -9.37 -2.10 -6.21
C PRO A 228 -8.56 -1.64 -5.00
N ASN A 229 -8.09 -2.55 -4.13
CA ASN A 229 -7.22 -2.21 -3.01
C ASN A 229 -5.83 -1.77 -3.49
N HIS A 230 -5.02 -2.68 -4.03
CA HIS A 230 -3.73 -2.34 -4.63
C HIS A 230 -3.86 -2.33 -6.16
N ILE A 231 -3.86 -1.14 -6.74
CA ILE A 231 -4.00 -0.99 -8.20
C ILE A 231 -2.67 -0.89 -8.94
N SER A 232 -1.56 -0.83 -8.21
CA SER A 232 -0.22 -0.80 -8.81
C SER A 232 0.82 -1.54 -7.95
N ARG A 233 1.80 -2.17 -8.60
CA ARG A 233 2.88 -2.95 -7.98
C ARG A 233 4.21 -2.45 -8.53
N TRP A 234 4.91 -1.70 -7.69
CA TRP A 234 6.06 -0.90 -8.08
C TRP A 234 7.36 -1.70 -8.03
N THR A 235 8.12 -1.62 -9.12
CA THR A 235 9.47 -2.17 -9.22
C THR A 235 10.52 -1.06 -9.10
N HIS A 236 11.78 -1.41 -8.90
CA HIS A 236 12.89 -0.45 -8.99
C HIS A 236 12.89 0.28 -10.33
N ALA A 237 12.68 -0.46 -11.44
CA ALA A 237 12.63 0.14 -12.77
C ALA A 237 11.45 1.11 -12.92
N ALA A 238 10.28 0.78 -12.36
CA ALA A 238 9.10 1.66 -12.39
C ALA A 238 9.38 2.98 -11.66
N PHE A 239 10.00 2.93 -10.48
CA PHE A 239 10.41 4.14 -9.76
C PHE A 239 11.48 4.94 -10.52
N SER A 240 12.48 4.28 -11.13
CA SER A 240 13.50 4.94 -11.93
C SER A 240 12.89 5.70 -13.13
N HIS A 241 11.96 5.07 -13.83
CA HIS A 241 11.26 5.69 -14.96
C HIS A 241 10.32 6.82 -14.52
N LEU A 242 9.62 6.65 -13.40
CA LEU A 242 8.81 7.72 -12.82
C LEU A 242 9.69 8.93 -12.48
N GLY A 243 10.79 8.70 -11.77
CA GLY A 243 11.74 9.75 -11.39
C GLY A 243 12.27 10.50 -12.62
N ALA A 244 12.74 9.77 -13.63
CA ALA A 244 13.23 10.37 -14.89
C ALA A 244 12.15 11.22 -15.59
N ARG A 245 10.91 10.74 -15.63
CA ARG A 245 9.76 11.42 -16.26
C ARG A 245 9.41 12.75 -15.58
N VAL A 246 9.55 12.84 -14.26
CA VAL A 246 9.16 14.03 -13.49
C VAL A 246 10.34 14.86 -13.00
N GLY A 247 11.54 14.49 -13.42
CA GLY A 247 12.78 15.19 -13.05
C GLY A 247 13.29 14.89 -11.64
N TRP A 248 12.80 13.82 -10.99
CA TRP A 248 13.29 13.40 -9.68
C TRP A 248 14.55 12.56 -9.80
N GLN A 249 15.53 12.84 -8.96
CA GLN A 249 16.74 12.02 -8.83
C GLN A 249 16.49 10.95 -7.77
N MET A 250 16.58 9.67 -8.13
CA MET A 250 16.59 8.59 -7.17
C MET A 250 17.92 8.58 -6.41
N MET A 251 17.85 8.73 -5.10
CA MET A 251 19.01 8.75 -4.21
C MET A 251 19.31 7.37 -3.66
N ASP A 252 18.28 6.61 -3.32
CA ASP A 252 18.41 5.28 -2.75
C ASP A 252 17.12 4.47 -3.02
N TYR A 253 17.27 3.15 -3.09
CA TYR A 253 16.20 2.18 -3.19
C TYR A 253 16.55 0.94 -2.38
N ARG A 254 15.64 0.51 -1.52
CA ARG A 254 15.85 -0.66 -0.65
C ARG A 254 14.62 -1.55 -0.63
N ILE A 255 14.85 -2.86 -0.48
CA ILE A 255 13.82 -3.84 -0.17
C ILE A 255 14.02 -4.26 1.29
N GLU A 256 12.92 -4.37 2.02
CA GLU A 256 12.93 -4.84 3.41
C GLU A 256 13.56 -6.24 3.50
N PRO A 257 14.50 -6.46 4.41
CA PRO A 257 15.03 -7.80 4.66
C PRO A 257 13.91 -8.75 5.10
N MET A 258 13.86 -9.94 4.54
CA MET A 258 12.86 -10.93 4.92
C MET A 258 13.08 -11.42 6.36
N SER A 259 12.06 -11.28 7.19
CA SER A 259 11.98 -11.93 8.50
C SER A 259 11.28 -13.29 8.36
N TRP A 260 12.02 -14.39 8.49
CA TRP A 260 11.45 -15.74 8.41
C TRP A 260 10.27 -15.97 9.37
N PRO A 261 10.33 -15.58 10.66
CA PRO A 261 9.18 -15.74 11.55
C PRO A 261 7.94 -14.97 11.08
N ALA A 262 8.12 -13.72 10.61
CA ALA A 262 7.02 -12.89 10.09
C ALA A 262 6.47 -13.50 8.80
N PHE A 263 7.34 -13.96 7.90
CA PHE A 263 6.96 -14.61 6.64
C PHE A 263 6.11 -15.85 6.87
N ILE A 264 6.60 -16.82 7.69
CA ILE A 264 5.90 -18.06 8.00
C ILE A 264 4.55 -17.77 8.67
N LYS A 265 4.53 -16.85 9.65
CA LYS A 265 3.28 -16.43 10.31
C LYS A 265 2.26 -15.90 9.31
N GLN A 266 2.66 -14.99 8.44
CA GLN A 266 1.78 -14.39 7.44
C GLN A 266 1.26 -15.43 6.44
N ASP A 267 2.14 -16.32 5.93
CA ASP A 267 1.77 -17.38 5.00
C ASP A 267 0.78 -18.38 5.61
N LEU A 268 0.97 -18.73 6.89
CA LEU A 268 0.02 -19.58 7.62
C LEU A 268 -1.34 -18.90 7.83
N VAL A 269 -1.34 -17.60 8.16
CA VAL A 269 -2.58 -16.81 8.30
C VAL A 269 -3.33 -16.78 6.98
N TYR A 270 -2.68 -16.47 5.87
CA TYR A 270 -3.30 -16.44 4.54
C TYR A 270 -3.81 -17.83 4.12
N THR A 271 -3.03 -18.88 4.40
CA THR A 271 -3.46 -20.25 4.13
C THR A 271 -4.69 -20.63 4.98
N HIS A 272 -4.72 -20.22 6.25
CA HIS A 272 -5.88 -20.41 7.11
C HIS A 272 -7.11 -19.69 6.57
N MET A 273 -6.98 -18.43 6.20
CA MET A 273 -8.08 -17.62 5.63
C MET A 273 -8.66 -18.29 4.37
N ARG A 274 -7.83 -18.78 3.45
CA ARG A 274 -8.30 -19.51 2.26
C ARG A 274 -8.97 -20.84 2.58
N ARG A 275 -8.41 -21.62 3.52
CA ARG A 275 -9.02 -22.89 3.96
C ARG A 275 -10.36 -22.64 4.65
N ALA A 276 -10.51 -21.53 5.37
CA ALA A 276 -11.76 -21.15 6.00
C ALA A 276 -12.88 -20.81 5.00
N GLN A 277 -12.54 -20.51 3.76
CA GLN A 277 -13.52 -20.32 2.66
C GLN A 277 -14.10 -21.64 2.15
N ARG A 278 -13.48 -22.79 2.46
CA ARG A 278 -13.94 -24.10 1.99
C ARG A 278 -14.90 -24.69 3.01
N PRO A 279 -16.20 -24.87 2.66
CA PRO A 279 -17.17 -25.50 3.55
C PRO A 279 -16.67 -26.86 4.06
N GLY A 280 -16.87 -27.13 5.36
CA GLY A 280 -16.47 -28.39 5.99
C GLY A 280 -14.97 -28.53 6.31
N SER A 281 -14.12 -27.57 5.96
CA SER A 281 -12.73 -27.57 6.41
C SER A 281 -12.61 -27.27 7.89
N LEU A 282 -11.55 -27.80 8.55
CA LEU A 282 -11.29 -27.50 9.97
C LEU A 282 -11.21 -25.99 10.21
N ALA A 283 -10.58 -25.25 9.32
CA ALA A 283 -10.50 -23.80 9.38
C ALA A 283 -11.87 -23.13 9.31
N ASN A 284 -12.78 -23.64 8.46
CA ASN A 284 -14.16 -23.15 8.35
C ASN A 284 -14.96 -23.45 9.62
N VAL A 285 -14.82 -24.63 10.20
CA VAL A 285 -15.54 -25.07 11.42
C VAL A 285 -15.12 -24.23 12.64
N VAL A 286 -13.82 -23.94 12.80
CA VAL A 286 -13.31 -23.18 13.96
C VAL A 286 -13.47 -21.68 13.80
N ARG A 287 -13.69 -21.19 12.57
CA ARG A 287 -13.93 -19.78 12.29
C ARG A 287 -15.30 -19.33 12.78
N GLY A 288 -15.42 -18.16 13.39
CA GLY A 288 -16.68 -17.65 13.82
C GLY A 288 -16.70 -16.18 14.25
N ARG A 289 -17.93 -15.66 14.36
CA ARG A 289 -18.24 -14.25 14.57
C ARG A 289 -17.73 -13.63 15.88
N ARG A 290 -17.52 -14.42 16.94
CA ARG A 290 -17.06 -13.91 18.26
C ARG A 290 -15.61 -14.35 18.52
N ARG A 291 -14.71 -13.39 18.67
CA ARG A 291 -13.32 -13.60 19.08
C ARG A 291 -13.25 -13.93 20.58
N THR A 292 -13.37 -15.19 20.95
CA THR A 292 -13.04 -15.67 22.30
C THR A 292 -11.60 -16.16 22.34
N ARG A 293 -10.93 -16.14 23.52
CA ARG A 293 -9.56 -16.64 23.68
C ARG A 293 -9.41 -18.10 23.20
N LEU A 294 -10.36 -18.96 23.56
CA LEU A 294 -10.38 -20.36 23.12
C LEU A 294 -10.41 -20.47 21.59
N ARG A 295 -11.23 -19.64 20.95
CA ARG A 295 -11.37 -19.64 19.49
C ARG A 295 -10.09 -19.15 18.78
N MET A 296 -9.45 -18.12 19.30
CA MET A 296 -8.16 -17.67 18.78
C MET A 296 -7.08 -18.77 18.86
N ILE A 297 -7.09 -19.56 19.93
CA ILE A 297 -6.20 -20.73 20.06
C ILE A 297 -6.54 -21.79 19.01
N LEU A 298 -7.83 -22.11 18.83
CA LEU A 298 -8.25 -23.10 17.84
C LEU A 298 -7.96 -22.66 16.40
N GLU A 299 -8.15 -21.39 16.08
CA GLU A 299 -7.76 -20.80 14.79
C GLU A 299 -6.25 -20.88 14.58
N GLY A 300 -5.46 -20.58 15.61
CA GLY A 300 -4.00 -20.74 15.59
C GLY A 300 -3.57 -22.18 15.33
N LEU A 301 -4.17 -23.15 16.02
CA LEU A 301 -3.92 -24.57 15.80
C LEU A 301 -4.33 -25.04 14.40
N ALA A 302 -5.49 -24.56 13.90
CA ALA A 302 -5.94 -24.84 12.53
C ALA A 302 -5.01 -24.22 11.48
N ALA A 303 -4.45 -23.02 11.72
CA ALA A 303 -3.43 -22.42 10.88
C ALA A 303 -2.14 -23.27 10.89
N LEU A 304 -1.65 -23.64 12.06
CA LEU A 304 -0.45 -24.48 12.22
C LEU A 304 -0.61 -25.87 11.57
N SER A 305 -1.81 -26.44 11.55
CA SER A 305 -2.07 -27.72 10.85
C SER A 305 -1.78 -27.66 9.35
N ALA A 306 -1.68 -26.47 8.77
CA ALA A 306 -1.31 -26.27 7.37
C ALA A 306 0.21 -26.25 7.14
N ALA A 307 1.03 -26.12 8.19
CA ALA A 307 2.48 -25.97 8.06
C ALA A 307 3.15 -27.06 7.20
N PRO A 308 2.86 -28.37 7.37
CA PRO A 308 3.46 -29.39 6.50
C PRO A 308 3.18 -29.18 5.02
N LEU A 309 1.99 -28.70 4.68
CA LEU A 309 1.57 -28.43 3.29
C LEU A 309 2.27 -27.20 2.71
N ARG A 310 2.84 -26.35 3.55
CA ARG A 310 3.52 -25.11 3.16
C ARG A 310 5.04 -25.23 3.06
N ILE A 311 5.62 -26.33 3.53
CA ILE A 311 7.06 -26.59 3.43
C ILE A 311 7.61 -26.38 2.01
N PRO A 312 6.98 -26.90 0.94
CA PRO A 312 7.47 -26.68 -0.43
C PRO A 312 7.57 -25.19 -0.79
N SER A 313 6.55 -24.39 -0.45
CA SER A 313 6.57 -22.95 -0.72
C SER A 313 7.60 -22.20 0.14
N TRP A 314 7.88 -22.66 1.35
CA TRP A 314 8.95 -22.09 2.18
C TRP A 314 10.34 -22.44 1.64
N LEU A 315 10.53 -23.64 1.10
CA LEU A 315 11.76 -24.02 0.39
C LEU A 315 11.95 -23.20 -0.88
N ASP A 316 10.86 -22.92 -1.61
CA ASP A 316 10.91 -22.05 -2.78
C ASP A 316 11.26 -20.60 -2.41
N ALA A 317 10.65 -20.08 -1.34
CA ALA A 317 11.03 -18.78 -0.79
C ALA A 317 12.52 -18.72 -0.36
N ALA A 318 13.04 -19.81 0.21
CA ALA A 318 14.45 -19.89 0.60
C ALA A 318 15.41 -19.90 -0.60
N ARG A 319 14.97 -20.41 -1.75
CA ARG A 319 15.74 -20.44 -2.98
C ARG A 319 15.65 -19.13 -3.75
N SER A 320 14.65 -18.29 -3.47
CA SER A 320 14.54 -17.01 -4.14
C SER A 320 15.72 -16.12 -3.74
N THR A 321 16.46 -15.66 -4.73
CA THR A 321 17.62 -14.77 -4.54
C THR A 321 17.23 -13.34 -4.20
N GLY A 322 15.94 -13.00 -4.34
CA GLY A 322 15.38 -11.70 -4.01
C GLY A 322 14.92 -11.63 -2.56
N SER A 323 14.91 -10.45 -2.00
CA SER A 323 14.27 -10.22 -0.71
C SER A 323 12.76 -10.34 -0.84
N LEU A 324 12.15 -11.22 -0.04
CA LEU A 324 10.71 -11.35 0.12
C LEU A 324 10.21 -10.60 1.37
N GLY A 325 10.90 -9.55 1.80
CA GLY A 325 10.40 -8.64 2.82
C GLY A 325 9.11 -7.95 2.39
N GLY A 326 8.39 -7.36 3.33
CA GLY A 326 7.05 -6.83 3.09
C GLY A 326 7.03 -5.57 2.22
N SER A 327 8.07 -4.73 2.29
CA SER A 327 8.09 -3.40 1.72
C SER A 327 9.26 -3.15 0.78
N SER A 328 9.04 -2.29 -0.22
CA SER A 328 10.07 -1.57 -0.99
C SER A 328 10.03 -0.10 -0.59
N TRP A 329 11.18 0.51 -0.43
CA TRP A 329 11.35 1.91 -0.06
C TRP A 329 12.26 2.60 -1.04
N VAL A 330 11.92 3.86 -1.38
CA VAL A 330 12.70 4.70 -2.28
C VAL A 330 12.79 6.13 -1.73
N HIS A 331 13.96 6.73 -1.89
CA HIS A 331 14.22 8.15 -1.62
C HIS A 331 14.54 8.88 -2.92
N PHE A 332 13.80 9.94 -3.19
CA PHE A 332 14.04 10.86 -4.30
C PHE A 332 14.40 12.25 -3.81
N LYS A 333 15.07 13.00 -4.68
CA LYS A 333 15.18 14.45 -4.63
C LYS A 333 14.38 15.06 -5.77
N THR A 334 13.57 16.07 -5.47
CA THR A 334 12.89 16.88 -6.50
C THR A 334 13.91 17.73 -7.29
N PRO A 335 13.57 18.27 -8.47
CA PRO A 335 14.48 19.09 -9.23
C PRO A 335 15.02 20.28 -8.39
N SER A 336 16.33 20.48 -8.46
CA SER A 336 16.95 21.71 -7.94
C SER A 336 16.78 22.83 -8.97
N ILE A 337 16.65 24.08 -8.52
CA ILE A 337 16.75 25.23 -9.45
C ILE A 337 18.16 25.18 -10.03
N ARG A 338 18.25 25.09 -11.35
CA ARG A 338 19.51 25.32 -12.05
C ARG A 338 19.81 26.80 -12.10
#